data_4c371bd7f68bb90cf4c19f5adb36e897
#
_entry.id   4c371bd7f68bb90cf4c19f5adb36e897
#
_cell.length_a   1.000
_cell.length_b   1.000
_cell.length_c   1.000
_cell.angle_alpha   90.00
_cell.angle_beta   90.00
_cell.angle_gamma   90.00
#
_symmetry.space_group_name_H-M   'P 1'
#
loop_
_entity.id
_entity.type
_entity.pdbx_description
1 polymer ?
#
loop_
_entity_poly.entity_id
_entity_poly.type
_entity_poly.pdbx_seq_one_letter_code
_entity_poly.pdbx_strand_id
1 'polypeptide(L)'
;WDNYPQWHKKEEYLTAMDNGMQHDIMRSIQKKPFLLMENCPSATNWQSVSKLKKPGMLHAASMQAVAHGSDSILYFQLRQSQGSSEKFHGAVIDHYGKDDTRVFKEVTEVGESLEKLQEVTGAKNPAQVAVVYDWENRWAMEDAQGPRNKGLFYKETVEKSYYAFRKQGLNVDMIDMEQDLDGYKVVAAPMLYMFREGFEEKVRKY
;
A
#
# COMPACT_ATOMS: atom_id res chain seq x y z
N TRP A 1 -9.09 -1.70 1.89
CA TRP A 1 -8.57 -0.34 1.90
C TRP A 1 -8.49 0.23 0.50
N ASP A 2 -8.32 1.53 0.36
CA ASP A 2 -8.33 2.25 -0.90
C ASP A 2 -6.92 2.71 -1.26
N ASN A 3 -6.51 2.57 -2.53
CA ASN A 3 -5.17 2.94 -2.95
C ASN A 3 -5.18 3.64 -4.32
N TYR A 4 -4.69 4.86 -4.34
CA TYR A 4 -4.61 5.71 -5.53
C TYR A 4 -3.18 6.19 -5.80
N PRO A 5 -2.27 5.30 -6.21
CA PRO A 5 -0.88 5.68 -6.45
C PRO A 5 -0.75 6.66 -7.61
N GLN A 6 0.06 7.70 -7.38
CA GLN A 6 0.29 8.76 -8.37
C GLN A 6 1.62 8.54 -9.08
N TRP A 7 1.62 7.66 -10.05
CA TRP A 7 2.80 7.18 -10.78
C TRP A 7 3.60 8.26 -11.54
N HIS A 8 3.09 9.48 -11.62
CA HIS A 8 3.75 10.59 -12.32
C HIS A 8 4.40 11.63 -11.38
N LYS A 9 4.20 11.51 -10.06
CA LYS A 9 4.68 12.51 -9.09
C LYS A 9 6.11 12.29 -8.65
N LYS A 10 6.62 11.09 -8.74
CA LYS A 10 7.98 10.69 -8.41
C LYS A 10 8.40 9.49 -9.25
N GLU A 11 9.61 9.01 -9.06
CA GLU A 11 10.10 7.81 -9.74
C GLU A 11 9.16 6.62 -9.49
N GLU A 12 8.88 5.86 -10.55
CA GLU A 12 7.95 4.72 -10.50
C GLU A 12 8.37 3.68 -9.44
N TYR A 13 9.67 3.44 -9.32
CA TYR A 13 10.22 2.56 -8.29
C TYR A 13 9.87 3.02 -6.87
N LEU A 14 10.03 4.31 -6.56
CA LEU A 14 9.68 4.86 -5.24
C LEU A 14 8.17 4.79 -5.00
N THR A 15 7.37 5.05 -6.02
CA THR A 15 5.91 4.89 -5.95
C THR A 15 5.54 3.43 -5.65
N ALA A 16 6.18 2.47 -6.32
CA ALA A 16 5.96 1.06 -6.07
C ALA A 16 6.36 0.65 -4.65
N MET A 17 7.47 1.18 -4.12
CA MET A 17 7.91 0.91 -2.75
C MET A 17 6.93 1.45 -1.71
N ASP A 18 6.42 2.68 -1.90
CA ASP A 18 5.40 3.26 -1.01
C ASP A 18 4.10 2.45 -1.01
N ASN A 19 3.64 2.04 -2.20
CA ASN A 19 2.44 1.21 -2.31
C ASN A 19 2.65 -0.16 -1.67
N GLY A 20 3.80 -0.78 -1.90
CA GLY A 20 4.18 -2.04 -1.28
C GLY A 20 4.14 -1.95 0.25
N MET A 21 4.68 -0.87 0.83
CA MET A 21 4.60 -0.66 2.29
C MET A 21 3.16 -0.56 2.78
N GLN A 22 2.29 0.15 2.06
CA GLN A 22 0.89 0.28 2.45
C GLN A 22 0.14 -1.06 2.32
N HIS A 23 0.39 -1.83 1.28
CA HIS A 23 -0.14 -3.20 1.16
C HIS A 23 0.35 -4.09 2.30
N ASP A 24 1.63 -4.05 2.64
CA ASP A 24 2.19 -4.81 3.74
C ASP A 24 1.63 -4.36 5.11
N ILE A 25 1.32 -3.07 5.32
CA ILE A 25 0.59 -2.60 6.50
C ILE A 25 -0.77 -3.30 6.59
N MET A 26 -1.57 -3.29 5.51
CA MET A 26 -2.91 -3.89 5.54
C MET A 26 -2.85 -5.40 5.79
N ARG A 27 -1.93 -6.09 5.15
CA ARG A 27 -1.71 -7.53 5.37
C ARG A 27 -1.28 -7.82 6.81
N SER A 28 -0.41 -6.99 7.37
CA SER A 28 0.20 -7.23 8.69
C SER A 28 -0.76 -7.03 9.86
N ILE A 29 -1.84 -6.25 9.72
CA ILE A 29 -2.82 -6.00 10.78
C ILE A 29 -3.36 -7.30 11.37
N GLN A 30 -3.65 -8.28 10.53
CA GLN A 30 -4.17 -9.58 10.98
C GLN A 30 -3.33 -10.76 10.48
N LYS A 31 -2.21 -10.52 9.81
CA LYS A 31 -1.39 -11.55 9.13
C LYS A 31 -2.23 -12.46 8.21
N LYS A 32 -3.13 -11.82 7.46
CA LYS A 32 -4.08 -12.46 6.54
C LYS A 32 -4.11 -11.71 5.22
N PRO A 33 -4.61 -12.34 4.15
CA PRO A 33 -4.93 -11.62 2.93
C PRO A 33 -5.87 -10.44 3.19
N PHE A 34 -5.72 -9.39 2.41
CA PHE A 34 -6.58 -8.21 2.47
C PHE A 34 -7.34 -8.02 1.15
N LEU A 35 -8.29 -7.12 1.12
CA LEU A 35 -8.99 -6.72 -0.08
C LEU A 35 -8.59 -5.29 -0.45
N LEU A 36 -8.11 -5.09 -1.68
CA LEU A 36 -7.97 -3.76 -2.26
C LEU A 36 -9.36 -3.34 -2.75
N MET A 37 -10.08 -2.64 -1.86
CA MET A 37 -11.50 -2.34 -2.05
C MET A 37 -11.74 -1.22 -3.05
N GLU A 38 -10.74 -0.35 -3.27
CA GLU A 38 -10.85 0.74 -4.20
C GLU A 38 -9.50 1.08 -4.84
N ASN A 39 -9.48 1.14 -6.16
CA ASN A 39 -8.36 1.60 -6.97
C ASN A 39 -8.92 2.26 -8.23
N CYS A 40 -8.21 3.24 -8.77
CA CYS A 40 -8.60 3.86 -10.03
C CYS A 40 -8.01 3.10 -11.23
N PRO A 41 -8.83 2.70 -12.22
CA PRO A 41 -8.31 2.03 -13.40
C PRO A 41 -7.56 2.99 -14.35
N SER A 42 -7.80 4.30 -14.25
CA SER A 42 -7.18 5.29 -15.14
C SER A 42 -6.67 6.54 -14.43
N ALA A 43 -7.48 7.58 -14.28
CA ALA A 43 -7.10 8.87 -13.69
C ALA A 43 -8.07 9.28 -12.58
N THR A 44 -7.58 10.02 -11.60
CA THR A 44 -8.37 10.54 -10.47
C THR A 44 -8.73 12.01 -10.70
N ASN A 45 -9.97 12.40 -10.46
CA ASN A 45 -10.45 13.76 -10.68
C ASN A 45 -10.07 14.76 -9.58
N TRP A 46 -9.69 14.27 -8.40
CA TRP A 46 -9.36 15.09 -7.22
C TRP A 46 -7.87 15.45 -7.10
N GLN A 47 -7.06 15.04 -8.06
CA GLN A 47 -5.66 15.46 -8.15
C GLN A 47 -5.54 16.76 -8.96
N SER A 48 -4.56 17.61 -8.62
CA SER A 48 -4.26 18.85 -9.36
C SER A 48 -3.96 18.59 -10.84
N VAL A 49 -3.42 17.43 -11.16
CA VAL A 49 -3.23 16.92 -12.51
C VAL A 49 -3.84 15.53 -12.59
N SER A 50 -4.92 15.40 -13.36
CA SER A 50 -5.55 14.12 -13.67
C SER A 50 -4.80 13.45 -14.81
N LYS A 51 -3.86 12.57 -14.48
CA LYS A 51 -3.01 11.90 -15.46
C LYS A 51 -3.33 10.42 -15.56
N LEU A 52 -3.52 9.94 -16.78
CA LEU A 52 -3.69 8.51 -17.03
C LEU A 52 -2.45 7.72 -16.64
N LYS A 53 -2.66 6.51 -16.14
CA LYS A 53 -1.59 5.53 -16.00
C LYS A 53 -0.96 5.24 -17.37
N LYS A 54 0.35 5.03 -17.39
CA LYS A 54 1.05 4.55 -18.60
C LYS A 54 0.51 3.16 -19.00
N PRO A 55 0.60 2.79 -20.29
CA PRO A 55 0.29 1.42 -20.71
C PRO A 55 1.04 0.39 -19.86
N GLY A 56 0.34 -0.67 -19.44
CA GLY A 56 0.87 -1.73 -18.57
C GLY A 56 0.98 -1.39 -17.08
N MET A 57 0.89 -0.12 -16.70
CA MET A 57 1.02 0.30 -15.30
C MET A 57 -0.16 -0.19 -14.43
N LEU A 58 -1.36 -0.26 -15.01
CA LEU A 58 -2.51 -0.80 -14.30
C LEU A 58 -2.30 -2.27 -13.94
N HIS A 59 -1.85 -3.06 -14.89
CA HIS A 59 -1.55 -4.47 -14.69
C HIS A 59 -0.43 -4.67 -13.66
N ALA A 60 0.69 -3.95 -13.80
CA ALA A 60 1.81 -4.04 -12.86
C ALA A 60 1.41 -3.68 -11.41
N ALA A 61 0.65 -2.60 -11.21
CA ALA A 61 0.17 -2.19 -9.90
C ALA A 61 -0.81 -3.19 -9.29
N SER A 62 -1.69 -3.78 -10.11
CA SER A 62 -2.63 -4.82 -9.67
C SER A 62 -1.91 -6.09 -9.24
N MET A 63 -0.95 -6.56 -10.05
CA MET A 63 -0.14 -7.72 -9.69
C MET A 63 0.75 -7.45 -8.46
N GLN A 64 1.21 -6.23 -8.27
CA GLN A 64 1.90 -5.84 -7.04
C GLN A 64 1.01 -6.03 -5.80
N ALA A 65 -0.25 -5.57 -5.83
CA ALA A 65 -1.17 -5.78 -4.72
C ALA A 65 -1.36 -7.26 -4.39
N VAL A 66 -1.55 -8.11 -5.41
CA VAL A 66 -1.64 -9.58 -5.23
C VAL A 66 -0.35 -10.14 -4.63
N ALA A 67 0.80 -9.76 -5.12
CA ALA A 67 2.11 -10.21 -4.60
C ALA A 67 2.34 -9.79 -3.14
N HIS A 68 1.69 -8.73 -2.68
CA HIS A 68 1.69 -8.28 -1.28
C HIS A 68 0.56 -8.91 -0.43
N GLY A 69 -0.26 -9.79 -1.02
CA GLY A 69 -1.29 -10.56 -0.31
C GLY A 69 -2.71 -10.02 -0.43
N SER A 70 -3.03 -9.26 -1.48
CA SER A 70 -4.41 -8.91 -1.79
C SER A 70 -5.11 -10.05 -2.54
N ASP A 71 -6.29 -10.43 -2.06
CA ASP A 71 -7.16 -11.42 -2.74
C ASP A 71 -8.10 -10.76 -3.76
N SER A 72 -8.07 -9.44 -3.90
CA SER A 72 -8.96 -8.73 -4.83
C SER A 72 -8.37 -7.42 -5.33
N ILE A 73 -8.81 -7.02 -6.51
CA ILE A 73 -8.60 -5.67 -7.06
C ILE A 73 -9.98 -5.14 -7.47
N LEU A 74 -10.53 -4.21 -6.72
CA LEU A 74 -11.80 -3.55 -7.03
C LEU A 74 -11.52 -2.15 -7.57
N TYR A 75 -12.23 -1.77 -8.61
CA TYR A 75 -12.04 -0.48 -9.26
C TYR A 75 -13.19 0.47 -9.01
N PHE A 76 -12.90 1.65 -8.57
CA PHE A 76 -13.78 2.78 -8.65
C PHE A 76 -13.43 3.58 -9.91
N GLN A 77 -14.29 3.57 -10.94
CA GLN A 77 -15.63 3.02 -10.97
C GLN A 77 -15.84 2.17 -12.23
N LEU A 78 -16.92 1.38 -12.25
CA LEU A 78 -17.24 0.56 -13.43
C LEU A 78 -17.57 1.45 -14.64
N ARG A 79 -18.48 2.42 -14.48
CA ARG A 79 -18.91 3.33 -15.54
C ARG A 79 -18.77 4.79 -15.10
N GLN A 80 -18.12 5.58 -15.92
CA GLN A 80 -17.88 6.98 -15.62
C GLN A 80 -19.19 7.77 -15.51
N SER A 81 -19.35 8.49 -14.39
CA SER A 81 -20.52 9.31 -14.12
C SER A 81 -20.64 10.46 -15.13
N GLN A 82 -21.85 10.73 -15.61
CA GLN A 82 -22.11 11.83 -16.55
C GLN A 82 -22.24 13.20 -15.86
N GLY A 83 -22.47 13.20 -14.56
CA GLY A 83 -22.66 14.41 -13.75
C GLY A 83 -22.03 14.29 -12.38
N SER A 84 -22.26 15.29 -11.51
CA SER A 84 -21.74 15.32 -10.13
C SER A 84 -20.22 15.52 -10.06
N SER A 85 -19.67 15.47 -8.84
CA SER A 85 -18.24 15.65 -8.56
C SER A 85 -17.35 14.60 -9.21
N GLU A 86 -17.85 13.37 -9.39
CA GLU A 86 -17.09 12.22 -9.92
C GLU A 86 -17.12 12.09 -11.47
N LYS A 87 -17.73 13.04 -12.17
CA LYS A 87 -17.89 12.97 -13.64
C LYS A 87 -16.58 12.87 -14.43
N PHE A 88 -15.46 13.28 -13.85
CA PHE A 88 -14.14 13.18 -14.48
C PHE A 88 -13.23 12.14 -13.81
N HIS A 89 -13.75 11.41 -12.85
CA HIS A 89 -13.01 10.28 -12.29
C HIS A 89 -12.91 9.15 -13.32
N GLY A 90 -11.75 8.53 -13.40
CA GLY A 90 -11.54 7.42 -14.32
C GLY A 90 -12.43 6.22 -14.01
N ALA A 91 -12.76 5.47 -15.05
CA ALA A 91 -13.62 4.31 -14.95
C ALA A 91 -13.15 3.20 -15.88
N VAL A 92 -13.66 2.00 -15.69
CA VAL A 92 -13.45 0.87 -16.62
C VAL A 92 -14.09 1.19 -17.96
N ILE A 93 -15.34 1.67 -17.94
CA ILE A 93 -16.08 2.17 -19.10
C ILE A 93 -16.19 3.68 -18.97
N ASP A 94 -15.51 4.42 -19.82
CA ASP A 94 -15.49 5.88 -19.83
C ASP A 94 -16.74 6.49 -20.49
N HIS A 95 -16.79 7.82 -20.65
CA HIS A 95 -17.90 8.51 -21.29
C HIS A 95 -18.14 8.08 -22.74
N TYR A 96 -17.12 7.56 -23.41
CA TYR A 96 -17.25 7.00 -24.75
C TYR A 96 -18.12 5.74 -24.76
N GLY A 97 -18.18 4.99 -23.66
CA GLY A 97 -19.13 3.91 -23.40
C GLY A 97 -18.85 2.63 -24.18
N LYS A 98 -17.61 2.42 -24.64
CA LYS A 98 -17.21 1.24 -25.41
C LYS A 98 -16.19 0.38 -24.65
N ASP A 99 -16.03 -0.84 -25.13
CA ASP A 99 -15.13 -1.88 -24.60
C ASP A 99 -13.81 -2.01 -25.36
N ASP A 100 -13.57 -1.13 -26.35
CA ASP A 100 -12.36 -1.13 -27.17
C ASP A 100 -11.27 -0.20 -26.65
N THR A 101 -11.52 0.52 -25.55
CA THR A 101 -10.55 1.44 -24.96
C THR A 101 -9.38 0.68 -24.34
N ARG A 102 -8.20 1.35 -24.26
CA ARG A 102 -7.02 0.78 -23.61
C ARG A 102 -7.28 0.38 -22.15
N VAL A 103 -7.97 1.23 -21.40
CA VAL A 103 -8.27 0.96 -19.99
C VAL A 103 -9.14 -0.28 -19.82
N PHE A 104 -10.19 -0.41 -20.65
CA PHE A 104 -11.04 -1.60 -20.62
C PHE A 104 -10.24 -2.88 -20.90
N LYS A 105 -9.39 -2.86 -21.92
CA LYS A 105 -8.52 -4.01 -22.26
C LYS A 105 -7.54 -4.34 -21.16
N GLU A 106 -6.88 -3.35 -20.57
CA GLU A 106 -5.97 -3.56 -19.42
C GLU A 106 -6.68 -4.16 -18.20
N VAL A 107 -7.91 -3.75 -17.91
CA VAL A 107 -8.72 -4.35 -16.83
C VAL A 107 -9.09 -5.80 -17.16
N THR A 108 -9.43 -6.09 -18.41
CA THR A 108 -9.70 -7.46 -18.88
C THR A 108 -8.44 -8.33 -18.70
N GLU A 109 -7.26 -7.85 -19.09
CA GLU A 109 -5.98 -8.55 -18.92
C GLU A 109 -5.65 -8.82 -17.45
N VAL A 110 -6.00 -7.89 -16.55
CA VAL A 110 -5.88 -8.13 -15.09
C VAL A 110 -6.80 -9.27 -14.66
N GLY A 111 -8.06 -9.27 -15.11
CA GLY A 111 -9.03 -10.34 -14.83
C GLY A 111 -8.51 -11.70 -15.28
N GLU A 112 -8.04 -11.83 -16.51
CA GLU A 112 -7.45 -13.07 -17.05
C GLU A 112 -6.21 -13.52 -16.26
N SER A 113 -5.40 -12.58 -15.77
CA SER A 113 -4.23 -12.88 -14.95
C SER A 113 -4.63 -13.40 -13.57
N LEU A 114 -5.66 -12.80 -12.95
CA LEU A 114 -6.20 -13.25 -11.66
C LEU A 114 -6.82 -14.64 -11.76
N GLU A 115 -7.51 -14.95 -12.86
CA GLU A 115 -8.06 -16.28 -13.11
C GLU A 115 -6.97 -17.36 -13.15
N LYS A 116 -5.82 -17.06 -13.76
CA LYS A 116 -4.66 -17.97 -13.79
C LYS A 116 -3.95 -18.09 -12.44
N LEU A 117 -4.12 -17.12 -11.55
CA LEU A 117 -3.50 -17.05 -10.22
C LEU A 117 -4.45 -17.48 -9.10
N GLN A 118 -5.62 -18.06 -9.40
CA GLN A 118 -6.61 -18.42 -8.39
C GLN A 118 -6.06 -19.33 -7.27
N GLU A 119 -5.01 -20.10 -7.52
CA GLU A 119 -4.35 -20.97 -6.55
C GLU A 119 -3.69 -20.22 -5.38
N VAL A 120 -3.37 -18.91 -5.56
CA VAL A 120 -2.80 -18.08 -4.49
C VAL A 120 -3.86 -17.41 -3.62
N THR A 121 -5.15 -17.55 -3.94
CA THR A 121 -6.24 -16.97 -3.15
C THR A 121 -6.23 -17.52 -1.73
N GLY A 122 -6.28 -16.64 -0.74
CA GLY A 122 -6.18 -17.01 0.67
C GLY A 122 -4.77 -17.40 1.15
N ALA A 123 -3.78 -17.37 0.26
CA ALA A 123 -2.41 -17.72 0.62
C ALA A 123 -1.81 -16.74 1.64
N LYS A 124 -1.06 -17.28 2.58
CA LYS A 124 -0.29 -16.46 3.52
C LYS A 124 1.02 -16.03 2.86
N ASN A 125 1.39 -14.79 3.10
CA ASN A 125 2.67 -14.22 2.67
C ASN A 125 3.56 -14.00 3.92
N PRO A 126 4.31 -15.02 4.38
CA PRO A 126 5.06 -14.95 5.62
C PRO A 126 6.25 -14.01 5.50
N ALA A 127 6.51 -13.22 6.54
CA ALA A 127 7.67 -12.36 6.66
C ALA A 127 8.59 -12.81 7.79
N GLN A 128 9.91 -12.71 7.58
CA GLN A 128 10.93 -12.95 8.61
C GLN A 128 11.46 -11.65 9.21
N VAL A 129 11.04 -10.53 8.66
CA VAL A 129 11.43 -9.18 9.08
C VAL A 129 10.17 -8.41 9.45
N ALA A 130 10.23 -7.69 10.57
CA ALA A 130 9.22 -6.71 10.94
C ALA A 130 9.82 -5.31 11.05
N VAL A 131 9.05 -4.32 10.65
CA VAL A 131 9.35 -2.91 10.91
C VAL A 131 8.22 -2.32 11.75
N VAL A 132 8.58 -1.74 12.89
CA VAL A 132 7.60 -1.12 13.78
C VAL A 132 7.17 0.22 13.20
N TYR A 133 5.87 0.35 12.98
CA TYR A 133 5.19 1.58 12.57
C TYR A 133 4.02 1.85 13.51
N ASP A 134 4.28 2.62 14.54
CA ASP A 134 3.30 2.92 15.59
C ASP A 134 2.66 4.28 15.39
N TRP A 135 1.32 4.30 15.33
CA TRP A 135 0.56 5.51 15.04
C TRP A 135 0.58 6.51 16.19
N GLU A 136 0.55 6.06 17.45
CA GLU A 136 0.59 6.97 18.59
C GLU A 136 1.96 7.64 18.71
N ASN A 137 3.04 6.89 18.49
CA ASN A 137 4.37 7.45 18.42
C ASN A 137 4.49 8.47 17.27
N ARG A 138 3.89 8.17 16.11
CA ARG A 138 3.85 9.10 14.98
C ARG A 138 3.12 10.38 15.34
N TRP A 139 1.91 10.28 15.88
CA TRP A 139 1.12 11.47 16.24
C TRP A 139 1.80 12.31 17.31
N ALA A 140 2.38 11.67 18.34
CA ALA A 140 3.13 12.37 19.36
C ALA A 140 4.33 13.14 18.79
N MET A 141 5.05 12.55 17.83
CA MET A 141 6.18 13.23 17.18
C MET A 141 5.73 14.36 16.24
N GLU A 142 4.61 14.20 15.54
CA GLU A 142 4.06 15.24 14.66
C GLU A 142 3.48 16.42 15.46
N ASP A 143 2.94 16.16 16.67
CA ASP A 143 2.34 17.19 17.56
C ASP A 143 3.33 17.77 18.59
N ALA A 144 4.51 17.20 18.73
CA ALA A 144 5.48 17.63 19.73
C ALA A 144 5.90 19.10 19.56
N GLN A 145 5.81 19.87 20.65
CA GLN A 145 6.22 21.27 20.73
C GLN A 145 7.47 21.42 21.58
N GLY A 146 8.63 21.28 21.00
CA GLY A 146 9.91 21.37 21.69
C GLY A 146 10.91 22.26 20.97
N PRO A 147 12.08 22.53 21.56
CA PRO A 147 13.11 23.38 20.96
C PRO A 147 13.60 22.87 19.58
N ARG A 148 13.42 21.60 19.27
CA ARG A 148 13.83 20.93 18.04
C ARG A 148 12.73 20.01 17.48
N ASN A 149 11.49 20.48 17.45
CA ASN A 149 10.39 19.73 16.86
C ASN A 149 10.36 19.76 15.32
N LYS A 150 11.34 20.40 14.66
CA LYS A 150 11.48 20.37 13.20
C LYS A 150 12.44 19.27 12.78
N GLY A 151 12.08 18.57 11.69
CA GLY A 151 12.95 17.52 11.14
C GLY A 151 12.76 16.15 11.79
N LEU A 152 11.72 15.97 12.59
CA LEU A 152 11.33 14.66 13.12
C LEU A 152 10.46 13.91 12.10
N PHE A 153 11.10 13.43 11.06
CA PHE A 153 10.43 12.74 9.93
C PHE A 153 10.26 11.24 10.24
N TYR A 154 9.30 10.92 11.14
CA TYR A 154 9.06 9.54 11.56
C TYR A 154 8.68 8.64 10.38
N LYS A 155 7.64 9.05 9.62
CA LYS A 155 7.15 8.27 8.48
C LYS A 155 8.28 7.98 7.48
N GLU A 156 9.03 8.98 7.08
CA GLU A 156 10.13 8.85 6.11
C GLU A 156 11.28 7.97 6.65
N THR A 157 11.51 7.96 7.95
CA THR A 157 12.52 7.10 8.58
C THR A 157 12.07 5.64 8.59
N VAL A 158 10.80 5.38 8.89
CA VAL A 158 10.20 4.04 8.76
C VAL A 158 10.23 3.56 7.31
N GLU A 159 9.85 4.41 6.35
CA GLU A 159 9.91 4.12 4.91
C GLU A 159 11.32 3.69 4.47
N LYS A 160 12.34 4.42 4.89
CA LYS A 160 13.75 4.08 4.58
C LYS A 160 14.14 2.71 5.13
N SER A 161 13.70 2.38 6.34
CA SER A 161 13.95 1.07 6.96
C SER A 161 13.25 -0.05 6.18
N TYR A 162 11.97 0.15 5.85
CA TYR A 162 11.22 -0.78 5.01
C TYR A 162 11.90 -0.98 3.65
N TYR A 163 12.29 0.10 2.97
CA TYR A 163 12.94 0.03 1.65
C TYR A 163 14.27 -0.74 1.70
N ALA A 164 15.04 -0.58 2.77
CA ALA A 164 16.31 -1.30 2.92
C ALA A 164 16.12 -2.82 2.88
N PHE A 165 15.10 -3.34 3.55
CA PHE A 165 14.77 -4.75 3.54
C PHE A 165 14.14 -5.20 2.21
N ARG A 166 13.19 -4.43 1.68
CA ARG A 166 12.55 -4.78 0.41
C ARG A 166 13.53 -4.82 -0.76
N LYS A 167 14.53 -3.95 -0.79
CA LYS A 167 15.61 -3.97 -1.79
C LYS A 167 16.43 -5.26 -1.78
N GLN A 168 16.45 -5.98 -0.66
CA GLN A 168 17.09 -7.29 -0.55
C GLN A 168 16.12 -8.43 -0.92
N GLY A 169 14.92 -8.15 -1.42
CA GLY A 169 13.92 -9.15 -1.76
C GLY A 169 13.22 -9.79 -0.55
N LEU A 170 13.34 -9.20 0.64
CA LEU A 170 12.74 -9.73 1.85
C LEU A 170 11.28 -9.29 1.99
N ASN A 171 10.39 -10.19 2.39
CA ASN A 171 9.06 -9.83 2.85
C ASN A 171 9.16 -9.17 4.22
N VAL A 172 8.37 -8.12 4.41
CA VAL A 172 8.37 -7.28 5.61
C VAL A 172 6.95 -7.18 6.15
N ASP A 173 6.76 -7.47 7.43
CA ASP A 173 5.55 -7.10 8.14
C ASP A 173 5.73 -5.70 8.75
N MET A 174 4.68 -4.90 8.62
CA MET A 174 4.57 -3.59 9.26
C MET A 174 3.72 -3.74 10.51
N ILE A 175 4.33 -3.70 11.68
CA ILE A 175 3.67 -3.99 12.96
C ILE A 175 3.63 -2.75 13.86
N ASP A 176 2.70 -2.72 14.79
CA ASP A 176 2.73 -1.78 15.91
C ASP A 176 3.34 -2.43 17.17
N MET A 177 3.35 -1.69 18.28
CA MET A 177 3.90 -2.18 19.53
C MET A 177 2.97 -3.17 20.27
N GLU A 178 1.72 -3.33 19.85
CA GLU A 178 0.77 -4.28 20.45
C GLU A 178 0.96 -5.69 19.90
N GLN A 179 1.46 -5.81 18.67
CA GLN A 179 1.68 -7.12 18.04
C GLN A 179 2.88 -7.86 18.64
N ASP A 180 2.85 -9.19 18.52
CA ASP A 180 3.94 -10.04 19.00
C ASP A 180 5.17 -9.94 18.09
N LEU A 181 6.35 -10.00 18.71
CA LEU A 181 7.64 -10.03 18.01
C LEU A 181 8.10 -11.46 17.69
N ASP A 182 7.47 -12.47 18.29
CA ASP A 182 7.84 -13.86 18.13
C ASP A 182 7.73 -14.31 16.66
N GLY A 183 8.73 -15.05 16.20
CA GLY A 183 8.80 -15.60 14.84
C GLY A 183 9.49 -14.70 13.80
N TYR A 184 9.78 -13.44 14.10
CA TYR A 184 10.65 -12.64 13.25
C TYR A 184 12.11 -12.91 13.55
N LYS A 185 12.95 -12.88 12.51
CA LYS A 185 14.43 -12.94 12.67
C LYS A 185 15.04 -11.57 12.90
N VAL A 186 14.36 -10.53 12.46
CA VAL A 186 14.79 -9.13 12.61
C VAL A 186 13.55 -8.28 12.88
N VAL A 187 13.63 -7.46 13.90
CA VAL A 187 12.66 -6.40 14.19
C VAL A 187 13.39 -5.06 14.17
N ALA A 188 13.00 -4.17 13.28
CA ALA A 188 13.50 -2.80 13.24
C ALA A 188 12.47 -1.85 13.84
N ALA A 189 12.87 -1.04 14.83
CA ALA A 189 12.01 -0.07 15.51
C ALA A 189 12.60 1.35 15.35
N PRO A 190 12.52 1.95 14.14
CA PRO A 190 13.14 3.24 13.90
C PRO A 190 12.40 4.38 14.61
N MET A 191 13.16 5.29 15.23
CA MET A 191 12.65 6.50 15.89
C MET A 191 11.48 6.24 16.85
N LEU A 192 11.55 5.18 17.65
CA LEU A 192 10.55 4.86 18.63
C LEU A 192 10.86 5.61 19.95
N TYR A 193 10.24 6.77 20.12
CA TYR A 193 10.46 7.66 21.27
C TYR A 193 9.52 7.40 22.44
N MET A 194 8.36 6.84 22.16
CA MET A 194 7.40 6.43 23.17
C MET A 194 7.19 4.93 23.09
N PHE A 195 7.12 4.28 24.23
CA PHE A 195 6.77 2.87 24.34
C PHE A 195 5.37 2.74 24.90
N ARG A 196 4.57 1.88 24.28
CA ARG A 196 3.32 1.42 24.87
C ARG A 196 3.63 0.46 26.03
N GLU A 197 2.71 0.40 26.98
CA GLU A 197 2.80 -0.52 28.12
C GLU A 197 3.05 -1.97 27.64
N GLY A 198 3.99 -2.63 28.25
CA GLY A 198 4.36 -4.02 27.94
C GLY A 198 5.31 -4.19 26.75
N PHE A 199 5.59 -3.16 25.96
CA PHE A 199 6.48 -3.30 24.80
C PHE A 199 7.94 -3.56 25.21
N GLU A 200 8.40 -2.95 26.32
CA GLU A 200 9.75 -3.18 26.84
C GLU A 200 9.99 -4.65 27.17
N GLU A 201 9.00 -5.29 27.82
CA GLU A 201 9.06 -6.71 28.14
C GLU A 201 9.08 -7.59 26.90
N LYS A 202 8.31 -7.23 25.86
CA LYS A 202 8.35 -7.95 24.59
C LYS A 202 9.73 -7.88 23.95
N VAL A 203 10.36 -6.70 23.93
CA VAL A 203 11.71 -6.52 23.39
C VAL A 203 12.76 -7.28 24.20
N ARG A 204 12.64 -7.31 25.54
CA ARG A 204 13.56 -8.07 26.40
C ARG A 204 13.47 -9.59 26.18
N LYS A 205 12.26 -10.07 25.88
CA LYS A 205 12.02 -11.49 25.60
C LYS A 205 12.50 -11.89 24.22
N TYR A 206 12.37 -11.00 23.24
CA TYR A 206 12.82 -11.17 21.87
C TYR A 206 14.35 -11.31 21.76
#